data_834e8e054fdb3bcbf833ffbd6c7a5321
#
_entry.id   834e8e054fdb3bcbf833ffbd6c7a5321
#
_cell.length_a   1.000
_cell.length_b   1.000
_cell.length_c   1.000
_cell.angle_alpha   90.00
_cell.angle_beta   90.00
_cell.angle_gamma   90.00
#
_symmetry.space_group_name_H-M   'P 1'
#
loop_
_entity.id
_entity.type
_entity.pdbx_description
1 polymer ?
#
loop_
_entity_poly.entity_id
_entity_poly.type
_entity_poly.pdbx_seq_one_letter_code
_entity_poly.pdbx_strand_id
1 'polypeptide(L)'
;MKEHLKKTWDFFWNDESIWSWLANIVVAFLVIRFLVYPFLGLILGTSFPIVAVISESMEHGTHADLICGEKFTEFPESFDSYWSVCGQWYESNGITKEQFNKFPFRDGFRKGDVIILWRANKNNLDVGDVLIFQGSKPQPLIHRVVKVWEEDSQTYYQTKGD
;
A
#
# COMPACT_ATOMS: atom_id res chain seq x y z
N MET A 1 -15.05 28.51 35.53
CA MET A 1 -14.84 27.94 34.18
C MET A 1 -13.42 28.21 33.67
N LYS A 2 -12.91 29.44 33.63
CA LYS A 2 -11.55 29.77 33.17
C LYS A 2 -10.41 29.09 33.96
N GLU A 3 -10.55 28.95 35.30
CA GLU A 3 -9.54 28.30 36.12
C GLU A 3 -9.44 26.79 35.90
N HIS A 4 -10.55 26.11 35.64
CA HIS A 4 -10.52 24.68 35.30
C HIS A 4 -9.84 24.43 33.95
N LEU A 5 -10.14 25.25 32.95
CA LEU A 5 -9.49 25.19 31.65
C LEU A 5 -7.96 25.40 31.76
N LYS A 6 -7.54 26.36 32.58
CA LYS A 6 -6.11 26.62 32.82
C LYS A 6 -5.43 25.42 33.48
N LYS A 7 -6.05 24.85 34.52
CA LYS A 7 -5.50 23.67 35.22
C LYS A 7 -5.37 22.46 34.32
N THR A 8 -6.39 22.22 33.45
CA THR A 8 -6.35 21.13 32.44
C THR A 8 -5.25 21.39 31.42
N TRP A 9 -5.11 22.63 30.95
CA TRP A 9 -4.04 23.01 30.03
C TRP A 9 -2.65 22.81 30.65
N ASP A 10 -2.45 23.29 31.87
CA ASP A 10 -1.19 23.14 32.58
C ASP A 10 -0.85 21.66 32.82
N PHE A 11 -1.83 20.81 33.13
CA PHE A 11 -1.64 19.38 33.28
C PHE A 11 -1.14 18.71 31.97
N PHE A 12 -1.67 19.06 30.81
CA PHE A 12 -1.26 18.45 29.57
C PHE A 12 0.05 19.01 29.00
N TRP A 13 0.36 20.28 29.26
CA TRP A 13 1.49 20.96 28.60
C TRP A 13 2.68 21.25 29.54
N ASN A 14 2.43 21.44 30.81
CA ASN A 14 3.46 21.91 31.75
C ASN A 14 3.76 20.93 32.89
N ASP A 15 2.94 19.89 33.08
CA ASP A 15 3.13 18.90 34.13
C ASP A 15 4.02 17.75 33.64
N GLU A 16 5.17 17.55 34.28
CA GLU A 16 6.14 16.48 33.99
C GLU A 16 5.81 15.16 34.69
N SER A 17 4.64 15.06 35.33
CA SER A 17 4.24 13.83 36.01
C SER A 17 4.00 12.68 35.05
N ILE A 18 4.23 11.45 35.53
CA ILE A 18 3.94 10.23 34.75
C ILE A 18 2.46 10.14 34.36
N TRP A 19 1.57 10.73 35.16
CA TRP A 19 0.13 10.76 34.89
C TRP A 19 -0.23 11.69 33.74
N SER A 20 0.42 12.85 33.65
CA SER A 20 0.30 13.74 32.49
C SER A 20 0.81 13.05 31.22
N TRP A 21 1.95 12.40 31.28
CA TRP A 21 2.51 11.66 30.13
C TRP A 21 1.59 10.55 29.67
N LEU A 22 1.06 9.71 30.56
CA LEU A 22 0.08 8.67 30.23
C LEU A 22 -1.21 9.25 29.65
N ALA A 23 -1.72 10.34 30.23
CA ALA A 23 -2.91 11.02 29.71
C ALA A 23 -2.70 11.55 28.29
N ASN A 24 -1.54 12.12 28.00
CA ASN A 24 -1.18 12.59 26.65
C ASN A 24 -1.17 11.46 25.62
N ILE A 25 -0.62 10.28 25.98
CA ILE A 25 -0.66 9.10 25.09
C ILE A 25 -2.10 8.68 24.81
N VAL A 26 -2.93 8.60 25.84
CA VAL A 26 -4.35 8.21 25.68
C VAL A 26 -5.09 9.22 24.82
N VAL A 27 -4.92 10.51 25.05
CA VAL A 27 -5.55 11.58 24.26
C VAL A 27 -5.06 11.52 22.82
N ALA A 28 -3.76 11.39 22.59
CA ALA A 28 -3.19 11.25 21.24
C ALA A 28 -3.78 10.05 20.50
N PHE A 29 -3.88 8.90 21.16
CA PHE A 29 -4.51 7.70 20.59
C PHE A 29 -5.98 7.95 20.22
N LEU A 30 -6.76 8.57 21.10
CA LEU A 30 -8.16 8.89 20.86
C LEU A 30 -8.32 9.87 19.69
N VAL A 31 -7.50 10.91 19.64
CA VAL A 31 -7.51 11.90 18.54
C VAL A 31 -7.16 11.23 17.22
N ILE A 32 -6.10 10.43 17.18
CA ILE A 32 -5.70 9.71 15.96
C ILE A 32 -6.79 8.73 15.53
N ARG A 33 -7.32 7.92 16.44
CA ARG A 33 -8.28 6.85 16.14
C ARG A 33 -9.65 7.36 15.72
N PHE A 34 -10.15 8.41 16.37
CA PHE A 34 -11.53 8.87 16.21
C PHE A 34 -11.68 10.18 15.42
N LEU A 35 -10.60 10.93 15.23
CA LEU A 35 -10.63 12.17 14.46
C LEU A 35 -9.75 12.08 13.22
N VAL A 36 -8.45 11.85 13.37
CA VAL A 36 -7.50 11.92 12.25
C VAL A 36 -7.75 10.80 11.24
N TYR A 37 -7.84 9.56 11.71
CA TYR A 37 -8.01 8.40 10.82
C TYR A 37 -9.32 8.41 10.04
N PRO A 38 -10.51 8.66 10.66
CA PRO A 38 -11.76 8.82 9.92
C PRO A 38 -11.75 10.00 8.96
N PHE A 39 -11.12 11.12 9.35
CA PHE A 39 -11.02 12.31 8.49
C PHE A 39 -10.16 12.02 7.25
N LEU A 40 -9.03 11.34 7.40
CA LEU A 40 -8.22 10.86 6.28
C LEU A 40 -9.03 9.90 5.39
N GLY A 41 -9.76 8.98 5.99
CA GLY A 41 -10.63 8.05 5.26
C GLY A 41 -11.69 8.77 4.43
N LEU A 42 -12.28 9.84 4.97
CA LEU A 42 -13.26 10.67 4.26
C LEU A 42 -12.63 11.40 3.07
N ILE A 43 -11.47 12.04 3.26
CA ILE A 43 -10.77 12.77 2.20
C ILE A 43 -10.30 11.82 1.10
N LEU A 44 -9.71 10.69 1.47
CA LEU A 44 -9.14 9.71 0.53
C LEU A 44 -10.20 8.74 -0.03
N GLY A 45 -11.42 8.80 0.49
CA GLY A 45 -12.55 7.97 0.05
C GLY A 45 -12.39 6.49 0.33
N THR A 46 -11.59 6.11 1.34
CA THR A 46 -11.29 4.71 1.69
C THR A 46 -11.41 4.46 3.18
N SER A 47 -11.82 3.25 3.55
CA SER A 47 -11.85 2.80 4.96
C SER A 47 -10.46 2.50 5.52
N PHE A 48 -9.46 2.36 4.65
CA PHE A 48 -8.08 2.03 5.01
C PHE A 48 -7.12 3.05 4.38
N PRO A 49 -7.07 4.29 4.90
CA PRO A 49 -6.25 5.36 4.31
C PRO A 49 -4.74 5.09 4.41
N ILE A 50 -4.32 4.32 5.41
CA ILE A 50 -2.92 3.95 5.64
C ILE A 50 -2.86 2.44 5.89
N VAL A 51 -2.01 1.73 5.15
CA VAL A 51 -1.78 0.29 5.30
C VAL A 51 -0.29 -0.03 5.31
N ALA A 52 0.08 -1.10 6.02
CA ALA A 52 1.43 -1.66 5.95
C ALA A 52 1.44 -2.88 5.02
N VAL A 53 2.47 -2.99 4.21
CA VAL A 53 2.71 -4.14 3.35
C VAL A 53 3.18 -5.30 4.21
N ILE A 54 2.44 -6.41 4.21
CA ILE A 54 2.73 -7.59 5.03
C ILE A 54 3.14 -8.82 4.19
N SER A 55 3.02 -8.72 2.86
CA SER A 55 3.36 -9.80 1.91
C SER A 55 4.49 -9.38 0.98
N GLU A 56 5.15 -10.35 0.41
CA GLU A 56 6.25 -10.18 -0.53
C GLU A 56 5.80 -10.25 -2.00
N SER A 57 4.49 -10.28 -2.25
CA SER A 57 3.93 -10.46 -3.61
C SER A 57 4.22 -9.32 -4.59
N MET A 58 4.64 -8.16 -4.09
CA MET A 58 5.03 -6.99 -4.88
C MET A 58 6.52 -6.66 -4.70
N GLU A 59 7.27 -7.55 -4.09
CA GLU A 59 8.70 -7.40 -3.91
C GLU A 59 9.42 -8.00 -5.12
N HIS A 60 10.36 -7.26 -5.71
CA HIS A 60 11.22 -7.76 -6.79
C HIS A 60 12.33 -8.66 -6.21
N GLY A 61 11.93 -9.71 -5.55
CA GLY A 61 12.80 -10.60 -4.84
C GLY A 61 12.40 -12.07 -4.97
N THR A 62 13.19 -12.97 -4.38
CA THR A 62 12.89 -14.40 -4.36
C THR A 62 11.74 -14.69 -3.39
N HIS A 63 10.76 -15.43 -3.85
CA HIS A 63 9.73 -16.02 -3.00
C HIS A 63 9.86 -17.54 -3.04
N ALA A 64 10.21 -18.14 -1.89
CA ALA A 64 10.51 -19.57 -1.81
C ALA A 64 11.53 -20.03 -2.86
N ASP A 65 12.64 -19.30 -3.01
CA ASP A 65 13.70 -19.51 -4.00
C ASP A 65 13.26 -19.38 -5.47
N LEU A 66 12.08 -18.78 -5.72
CA LEU A 66 11.54 -18.54 -7.05
C LEU A 66 11.32 -17.04 -7.28
N ILE A 67 11.69 -16.57 -8.46
CA ILE A 67 11.27 -15.28 -9.01
C ILE A 67 10.52 -15.56 -10.30
N CYS A 68 9.29 -15.08 -10.42
CA CYS A 68 8.45 -15.29 -11.61
C CYS A 68 8.36 -16.77 -12.07
N GLY A 69 8.45 -17.71 -11.12
CA GLY A 69 8.42 -19.15 -11.41
C GLY A 69 9.77 -19.79 -11.74
N GLU A 70 10.83 -19.01 -11.87
CA GLU A 70 12.20 -19.48 -12.11
C GLU A 70 12.97 -19.61 -10.79
N LYS A 71 13.84 -20.65 -10.67
CA LYS A 71 14.73 -20.77 -9.53
C LYS A 71 15.79 -19.69 -9.56
N PHE A 72 15.86 -18.91 -8.48
CA PHE A 72 16.85 -17.87 -8.33
C PHE A 72 17.40 -17.89 -6.91
N THR A 73 18.73 -17.77 -6.77
CA THR A 73 19.41 -17.87 -5.48
C THR A 73 19.83 -16.51 -4.91
N GLU A 74 19.71 -15.45 -5.70
CA GLU A 74 20.13 -14.11 -5.31
C GLU A 74 19.01 -13.10 -5.56
N PHE A 75 18.90 -12.10 -4.68
CA PHE A 75 17.99 -10.99 -4.89
C PHE A 75 18.45 -10.16 -6.10
N PRO A 76 17.52 -9.78 -7.01
CA PRO A 76 17.86 -8.82 -8.05
C PRO A 76 18.30 -7.50 -7.43
N GLU A 77 19.53 -7.10 -7.66
CA GLU A 77 20.09 -5.84 -7.15
C GLU A 77 19.57 -4.61 -7.92
N SER A 78 18.99 -4.84 -9.09
CA SER A 78 18.53 -3.78 -9.98
C SER A 78 17.27 -4.18 -10.76
N PHE A 79 16.58 -3.19 -11.31
CA PHE A 79 15.46 -3.43 -12.22
C PHE A 79 15.87 -4.27 -13.45
N ASP A 80 17.08 -4.09 -13.96
CA ASP A 80 17.58 -4.86 -15.10
C ASP A 80 17.76 -6.34 -14.73
N SER A 81 18.26 -6.63 -13.54
CA SER A 81 18.36 -8.00 -13.03
C SER A 81 16.98 -8.64 -12.85
N TYR A 82 16.03 -7.91 -12.27
CA TYR A 82 14.65 -8.37 -12.17
C TYR A 82 14.05 -8.65 -13.54
N TRP A 83 14.22 -7.73 -14.50
CA TRP A 83 13.68 -7.88 -15.85
C TRP A 83 14.27 -9.06 -16.61
N SER A 84 15.56 -9.37 -16.39
CA SER A 84 16.21 -10.54 -17.04
C SER A 84 15.54 -11.87 -16.67
N VAL A 85 14.86 -11.93 -15.51
CA VAL A 85 14.14 -13.13 -15.05
C VAL A 85 12.65 -13.03 -15.36
N CYS A 86 12.02 -11.91 -15.02
CA CYS A 86 10.57 -11.73 -15.10
C CYS A 86 10.09 -11.14 -16.43
N GLY A 87 10.98 -10.53 -17.20
CA GLY A 87 10.64 -9.79 -18.43
C GLY A 87 9.92 -10.63 -19.48
N GLN A 88 10.33 -11.88 -19.67
CA GLN A 88 9.71 -12.77 -20.64
C GLN A 88 8.21 -12.96 -20.37
N TRP A 89 7.81 -13.06 -19.09
CA TRP A 89 6.40 -13.17 -18.74
C TRP A 89 5.63 -11.91 -19.14
N TYR A 90 6.18 -10.72 -18.81
CA TYR A 90 5.54 -9.45 -19.15
C TYR A 90 5.45 -9.23 -20.66
N GLU A 91 6.52 -9.49 -21.40
CA GLU A 91 6.58 -9.36 -22.86
C GLU A 91 5.61 -10.31 -23.54
N SER A 92 5.46 -11.54 -23.07
CA SER A 92 4.46 -12.48 -23.58
C SER A 92 3.01 -12.05 -23.30
N ASN A 93 2.80 -11.15 -22.36
CA ASN A 93 1.52 -10.51 -22.06
C ASN A 93 1.38 -9.09 -22.65
N GLY A 94 2.29 -8.70 -23.55
CA GLY A 94 2.23 -7.44 -24.28
C GLY A 94 2.75 -6.22 -23.52
N ILE A 95 3.47 -6.42 -22.42
CA ILE A 95 4.07 -5.34 -21.63
C ILE A 95 5.57 -5.31 -21.88
N THR A 96 6.07 -4.29 -22.58
CA THR A 96 7.51 -4.15 -22.85
C THR A 96 8.26 -3.59 -21.63
N LYS A 97 9.58 -3.76 -21.63
CA LYS A 97 10.47 -3.20 -20.62
C LYS A 97 10.34 -1.67 -20.48
N GLU A 98 10.24 -0.99 -21.62
CA GLU A 98 10.07 0.47 -21.67
C GLU A 98 8.74 0.92 -21.09
N GLN A 99 7.67 0.16 -21.31
CA GLN A 99 6.36 0.42 -20.71
C GLN A 99 6.41 0.21 -19.20
N PHE A 100 6.92 -0.96 -18.76
CA PHE A 100 7.01 -1.28 -17.33
C PHE A 100 7.86 -0.24 -16.57
N ASN A 101 8.95 0.24 -17.18
CA ASN A 101 9.83 1.24 -16.59
C ASN A 101 9.16 2.60 -16.34
N LYS A 102 8.01 2.86 -17.01
CA LYS A 102 7.18 4.06 -16.81
C LYS A 102 6.03 3.86 -15.82
N PHE A 103 5.80 2.64 -15.38
CA PHE A 103 4.72 2.35 -14.46
C PHE A 103 4.94 2.99 -13.09
N PRO A 104 3.88 3.42 -12.41
CA PRO A 104 3.99 3.85 -11.02
C PRO A 104 4.51 2.69 -10.16
N PHE A 105 5.34 3.03 -9.18
CA PHE A 105 5.92 2.04 -8.26
C PHE A 105 6.58 0.85 -8.98
N ARG A 106 7.33 1.12 -10.04
CA ARG A 106 8.00 0.11 -10.86
C ARG A 106 8.95 -0.80 -10.08
N ASP A 107 9.50 -0.31 -8.96
CA ASP A 107 10.43 -1.05 -8.11
C ASP A 107 9.70 -1.93 -7.06
N GLY A 108 8.36 -2.00 -7.17
CA GLY A 108 7.53 -2.80 -6.28
C GLY A 108 7.38 -2.23 -4.88
N PHE A 109 7.02 -3.11 -3.93
CA PHE A 109 6.87 -2.78 -2.51
C PHE A 109 7.50 -3.87 -1.66
N ARG A 110 8.20 -3.45 -0.61
CA ARG A 110 8.81 -4.36 0.35
C ARG A 110 7.91 -4.58 1.56
N LYS A 111 8.03 -5.74 2.16
CA LYS A 111 7.41 -6.00 3.46
C LYS A 111 7.86 -4.98 4.50
N GLY A 112 6.90 -4.32 5.14
CA GLY A 112 7.14 -3.23 6.09
C GLY A 112 6.94 -1.83 5.51
N ASP A 113 6.83 -1.67 4.20
CA ASP A 113 6.48 -0.37 3.60
C ASP A 113 5.11 0.09 4.08
N VAL A 114 4.95 1.39 4.26
CA VAL A 114 3.69 2.04 4.62
C VAL A 114 3.17 2.83 3.43
N ILE A 115 1.94 2.52 3.03
CA ILE A 115 1.32 3.08 1.82
C ILE A 115 0.10 3.90 2.20
N ILE A 116 -0.07 5.05 1.55
CA ILE A 116 -1.28 5.86 1.62
C ILE A 116 -2.18 5.47 0.45
N LEU A 117 -3.43 5.11 0.76
CA LEU A 117 -4.41 4.67 -0.23
C LEU A 117 -5.46 5.73 -0.47
N TRP A 118 -5.89 5.86 -1.72
CA TRP A 118 -7.09 6.60 -2.09
C TRP A 118 -8.02 5.74 -2.94
N ARG A 119 -9.27 6.14 -2.97
CA ARG A 119 -10.31 5.41 -3.71
C ARG A 119 -9.97 5.35 -5.19
N ALA A 120 -9.90 4.14 -5.73
CA ALA A 120 -9.75 3.95 -7.17
C ALA A 120 -11.04 4.34 -7.91
N ASN A 121 -10.89 5.05 -9.03
CA ASN A 121 -11.96 5.21 -10.00
C ASN A 121 -11.87 4.05 -11.01
N LYS A 122 -12.87 3.17 -10.97
CA LYS A 122 -12.90 1.96 -11.82
C LYS A 122 -12.78 2.25 -13.32
N ASN A 123 -13.20 3.44 -13.76
CA ASN A 123 -13.18 3.81 -15.18
C ASN A 123 -11.81 4.36 -15.65
N ASN A 124 -10.88 4.58 -14.75
CA ASN A 124 -9.59 5.22 -15.03
C ASN A 124 -8.41 4.35 -14.59
N LEU A 125 -8.60 3.04 -14.51
CA LEU A 125 -7.53 2.12 -14.17
C LEU A 125 -6.90 1.58 -15.46
N ASP A 126 -5.59 1.75 -15.54
CA ASP A 126 -4.78 1.33 -16.68
C ASP A 126 -3.83 0.18 -16.33
N VAL A 127 -3.29 -0.45 -17.37
CA VAL A 127 -2.19 -1.40 -17.21
C VAL A 127 -0.99 -0.70 -16.59
N GLY A 128 -0.47 -1.27 -15.51
CA GLY A 128 0.62 -0.70 -14.73
C GLY A 128 0.19 -0.15 -13.37
N ASP A 129 -1.08 0.19 -13.19
CA ASP A 129 -1.60 0.65 -11.90
C ASP A 129 -1.49 -0.43 -10.83
N VAL A 130 -1.23 -0.01 -9.59
CA VAL A 130 -1.21 -0.91 -8.43
C VAL A 130 -2.52 -0.78 -7.67
N LEU A 131 -3.21 -1.91 -7.52
CA LEU A 131 -4.48 -2.00 -6.82
C LEU A 131 -4.34 -2.72 -5.49
N ILE A 132 -5.07 -2.22 -4.49
CA ILE A 132 -5.31 -2.91 -3.24
C ILE A 132 -6.80 -3.27 -3.19
N PHE A 133 -7.08 -4.56 -3.13
CA PHE A 133 -8.45 -5.07 -3.19
C PHE A 133 -8.64 -6.27 -2.26
N GLN A 134 -9.89 -6.49 -1.86
CA GLN A 134 -10.26 -7.64 -1.08
C GLN A 134 -10.47 -8.84 -2.01
N GLY A 135 -9.60 -9.84 -1.89
CA GLY A 135 -9.75 -11.12 -2.57
C GLY A 135 -10.49 -12.15 -1.69
N SER A 136 -10.23 -13.43 -1.96
CA SER A 136 -10.79 -14.55 -1.20
C SER A 136 -10.15 -14.74 0.19
N LYS A 137 -9.00 -14.12 0.44
CA LYS A 137 -8.29 -14.17 1.73
C LYS A 137 -8.79 -13.07 2.66
N PRO A 138 -8.68 -13.24 4.00
CA PRO A 138 -9.05 -12.21 4.96
C PRO A 138 -8.24 -10.90 4.80
N GLN A 139 -6.98 -11.01 4.37
CA GLN A 139 -6.11 -9.87 4.14
C GLN A 139 -6.32 -9.33 2.71
N PRO A 140 -6.36 -7.99 2.52
CA PRO A 140 -6.37 -7.41 1.19
C PRO A 140 -5.10 -7.77 0.43
N LEU A 141 -5.26 -7.90 -0.89
CA LEU A 141 -4.17 -8.16 -1.83
C LEU A 141 -3.68 -6.85 -2.43
N ILE A 142 -2.38 -6.75 -2.65
CA ILE A 142 -1.75 -5.68 -3.41
C ILE A 142 -1.13 -6.28 -4.67
N HIS A 143 -1.61 -5.89 -5.85
CA HIS A 143 -1.14 -6.40 -7.13
C HIS A 143 -1.15 -5.31 -8.19
N ARG A 144 -0.32 -5.48 -9.23
CA ARG A 144 -0.29 -4.64 -10.42
C ARG A 144 -1.32 -5.10 -11.44
N VAL A 145 -2.02 -4.16 -12.09
CA VAL A 145 -2.87 -4.42 -13.25
C VAL A 145 -1.99 -4.75 -14.44
N VAL A 146 -2.16 -5.93 -15.02
CA VAL A 146 -1.38 -6.41 -16.16
C VAL A 146 -2.21 -6.55 -17.44
N LYS A 147 -3.54 -6.55 -17.31
CA LYS A 147 -4.45 -6.55 -18.44
C LYS A 147 -5.78 -5.91 -18.06
N VAL A 148 -6.36 -5.16 -18.99
CA VAL A 148 -7.69 -4.58 -18.89
C VAL A 148 -8.46 -4.98 -20.16
N TRP A 149 -9.73 -5.42 -19.99
CA TRP A 149 -10.61 -5.70 -21.12
C TRP A 149 -12.06 -5.44 -20.75
N GLU A 150 -12.89 -5.26 -21.77
CA GLU A 150 -14.34 -5.11 -21.63
C GLU A 150 -15.05 -6.34 -22.15
N GLU A 151 -16.03 -6.84 -21.42
CA GLU A 151 -16.91 -7.94 -21.79
C GLU A 151 -18.28 -7.70 -21.17
N ASP A 152 -19.34 -7.85 -21.97
CA ASP A 152 -20.73 -7.61 -21.55
C ASP A 152 -20.96 -6.25 -20.85
N SER A 153 -20.35 -5.19 -21.36
CA SER A 153 -20.40 -3.82 -20.78
C SER A 153 -19.83 -3.73 -19.36
N GLN A 154 -18.97 -4.68 -19.00
CA GLN A 154 -18.23 -4.66 -17.74
C GLN A 154 -16.73 -4.63 -18.02
N THR A 155 -15.99 -3.86 -17.23
CA THR A 155 -14.53 -3.80 -17.31
C THR A 155 -13.92 -4.80 -16.33
N TYR A 156 -13.04 -5.63 -16.86
CA TYR A 156 -12.32 -6.65 -16.11
C TYR A 156 -10.84 -6.30 -16.01
N TYR A 157 -10.24 -6.68 -14.91
CA TYR A 157 -8.84 -6.42 -14.60
C TYR A 157 -8.14 -7.72 -14.21
N GLN A 158 -7.10 -8.05 -14.92
CA GLN A 158 -6.17 -9.08 -14.51
C GLN A 158 -5.05 -8.44 -13.71
N THR A 159 -4.79 -8.97 -12.52
CA THR A 159 -3.73 -8.48 -11.65
C THR A 159 -2.70 -9.56 -11.37
N LYS A 160 -1.45 -9.14 -11.16
CA LYS A 160 -0.32 -10.01 -10.82
C LYS A 160 0.51 -9.32 -9.74
N GLY A 161 1.07 -10.08 -8.80
CA GLY A 161 2.19 -9.63 -7.99
C GLY A 161 3.43 -9.45 -8.86
N ASP A 162 4.25 -8.52 -8.55
CA ASP A 162 5.49 -8.25 -9.31
C ASP A 162 6.50 -9.37 -9.19
#